data_fc396a29070f8f4b3444e3adfcdd7dc9
#
_entry.id   fc396a29070f8f4b3444e3adfcdd7dc9
#
_cell.length_a   1.000
_cell.length_b   1.000
_cell.length_c   1.000
_cell.angle_alpha   90.00
_cell.angle_beta   90.00
_cell.angle_gamma   90.00
#
_symmetry.space_group_name_H-M   'P 1'
#
loop_
_entity.id
_entity.type
_entity.pdbx_description
1 polymer ?
#
loop_
_entity_poly.entity_id
_entity_poly.type
_entity_poly.pdbx_seq_one_letter_code
_entity_poly.pdbx_strand_id
1 'polypeptide(L)'
;MAGMMQRLSRGTKRAGNAVVGTIAIGLIQLLRLINPDIMANVAGSFMRRIGPLLRENRIGRANLTAAFPEKSPAEIDTILRGVWDNVGRVAAEFAHLDHLSDFDPWHPERPARIEAPAADIKRFLGMMEDGKPALVFGAHYANWELPAVCAAACNVDTAVLYRRPNIRAIDKWLHTTRTANMGKLISTGLDAPVKIAEALEAGAHIGMLVDQYYVRGVDVTFFGRRTKANPLLARLARHFDCPIHGTRVVRLPNHRFRAELTEEIRPVRDAEGKIDIAGTMQIIMSVIEGWIREHPEQWLWLHRRWRPEDQQQVSGRS
;
A
#
# COMPACT_ATOMS: atom_id res chain seq x y z
N MET A 1 -34.35 -27.28 10.83
CA MET A 1 -33.08 -28.00 10.59
C MET A 1 -32.03 -27.17 9.84
N ALA A 2 -32.34 -26.53 8.70
CA ALA A 2 -31.37 -25.74 7.91
C ALA A 2 -30.68 -24.60 8.69
N GLY A 3 -31.41 -23.87 9.52
CA GLY A 3 -30.84 -22.77 10.33
C GLY A 3 -29.89 -23.24 11.44
N MET A 4 -30.08 -24.43 11.98
CA MET A 4 -29.22 -25.02 13.02
C MET A 4 -27.91 -25.54 12.38
N MET A 5 -27.98 -26.18 11.21
CA MET A 5 -26.80 -26.61 10.46
C MET A 5 -25.95 -25.42 9.99
N GLN A 6 -26.57 -24.31 9.55
CA GLN A 6 -25.86 -23.09 9.21
C GLN A 6 -25.16 -22.43 10.41
N ARG A 7 -25.82 -22.45 11.59
CA ARG A 7 -25.21 -21.93 12.84
C ARG A 7 -24.04 -22.81 13.30
N LEU A 8 -24.14 -24.13 13.21
CA LEU A 8 -23.06 -25.07 13.51
C LEU A 8 -21.90 -24.92 12.57
N SER A 9 -22.12 -24.82 11.25
CA SER A 9 -21.05 -24.62 10.25
C SER A 9 -20.35 -23.28 10.42
N ARG A 10 -21.07 -22.21 10.80
CA ARG A 10 -20.48 -20.92 11.14
C ARG A 10 -19.68 -20.98 12.44
N GLY A 11 -20.13 -21.75 13.43
CA GLY A 11 -19.43 -21.97 14.70
C GLY A 11 -18.11 -22.71 14.51
N THR A 12 -18.12 -23.83 13.78
CA THR A 12 -16.91 -24.61 13.48
C THR A 12 -15.90 -23.82 12.64
N LYS A 13 -16.36 -23.07 11.65
CA LYS A 13 -15.49 -22.19 10.84
C LYS A 13 -14.87 -21.07 11.68
N ARG A 14 -15.62 -20.49 12.63
CA ARG A 14 -15.11 -19.47 13.57
C ARG A 14 -14.07 -20.05 14.53
N ALA A 15 -14.33 -21.23 15.08
CA ALA A 15 -13.38 -21.94 15.95
C ALA A 15 -12.10 -22.31 15.19
N GLY A 16 -12.21 -22.87 13.99
CA GLY A 16 -11.05 -23.17 13.13
C GLY A 16 -10.24 -21.92 12.81
N ASN A 17 -10.88 -20.82 12.42
CA ASN A 17 -10.20 -19.56 12.16
C ASN A 17 -9.52 -18.97 13.42
N ALA A 18 -10.11 -19.15 14.60
CA ALA A 18 -9.50 -18.71 15.85
C ALA A 18 -8.23 -19.50 16.17
N VAL A 19 -8.28 -20.83 16.05
CA VAL A 19 -7.11 -21.70 16.25
C VAL A 19 -5.99 -21.36 15.26
N VAL A 20 -6.31 -21.28 13.97
CA VAL A 20 -5.34 -20.89 12.93
C VAL A 20 -4.75 -19.51 13.23
N GLY A 21 -5.57 -18.54 13.61
CA GLY A 21 -5.11 -17.20 13.96
C GLY A 21 -4.19 -17.19 15.19
N THR A 22 -4.50 -17.95 16.23
CA THR A 22 -3.67 -18.05 17.44
C THR A 22 -2.33 -18.71 17.15
N ILE A 23 -2.32 -19.80 16.38
CA ILE A 23 -1.09 -20.48 15.96
C ILE A 23 -0.23 -19.53 15.11
N ALA A 24 -0.83 -18.81 14.14
CA ALA A 24 -0.13 -17.86 13.31
C ALA A 24 0.50 -16.73 14.15
N ILE A 25 -0.24 -16.16 15.08
CA ILE A 25 0.28 -15.12 15.99
C ILE A 25 1.40 -15.67 16.87
N GLY A 26 1.24 -16.86 17.47
CA GLY A 26 2.29 -17.50 18.26
C GLY A 26 3.56 -17.73 17.46
N LEU A 27 3.44 -18.19 16.22
CA LEU A 27 4.57 -18.35 15.31
C LEU A 27 5.24 -17.00 15.01
N ILE A 28 4.47 -15.96 14.72
CA ILE A 28 5.01 -14.61 14.49
C ILE A 28 5.78 -14.10 15.73
N GLN A 29 5.24 -14.31 16.92
CA GLN A 29 5.93 -13.92 18.17
C GLN A 29 7.28 -14.67 18.36
N LEU A 30 7.32 -15.94 18.03
CA LEU A 30 8.60 -16.70 18.03
C LEU A 30 9.57 -16.16 16.97
N LEU A 31 9.07 -15.81 15.80
CA LEU A 31 9.88 -15.24 14.72
C LEU A 31 10.45 -13.86 15.09
N ARG A 32 9.80 -13.09 15.96
CA ARG A 32 10.34 -11.83 16.50
C ARG A 32 11.60 -11.98 17.34
N LEU A 33 11.94 -13.19 17.81
CA LEU A 33 13.18 -13.46 18.50
C LEU A 33 14.39 -13.55 17.56
N ILE A 34 14.15 -13.64 16.26
CA ILE A 34 15.19 -13.72 15.23
C ILE A 34 15.51 -12.31 14.74
N ASN A 35 16.79 -12.06 14.44
CA ASN A 35 17.20 -10.79 13.84
C ASN A 35 16.35 -10.46 12.59
N PRO A 36 15.78 -9.24 12.46
CA PRO A 36 14.88 -8.85 11.37
C PRO A 36 15.45 -9.07 9.97
N ASP A 37 16.75 -8.83 9.79
CA ASP A 37 17.42 -8.95 8.49
C ASP A 37 17.58 -10.41 8.06
N ILE A 38 17.93 -11.28 9.01
CA ILE A 38 17.97 -12.73 8.79
C ILE A 38 16.56 -13.22 8.42
N MET A 39 15.57 -12.79 9.19
CA MET A 39 14.18 -13.16 8.98
C MET A 39 13.67 -12.74 7.60
N ALA A 40 13.95 -11.49 7.20
CA ALA A 40 13.59 -10.97 5.88
C ALA A 40 14.28 -11.75 4.76
N ASN A 41 15.57 -12.11 4.91
CA ASN A 41 16.30 -12.92 3.94
C ASN A 41 15.73 -14.34 3.81
N VAL A 42 15.43 -14.99 4.92
CA VAL A 42 14.83 -16.33 4.94
C VAL A 42 13.45 -16.31 4.29
N ALA A 43 12.58 -15.39 4.71
CA ALA A 43 11.22 -15.27 4.18
C ALA A 43 11.20 -14.90 2.69
N GLY A 44 12.05 -13.95 2.27
CA GLY A 44 12.21 -13.58 0.86
C GLY A 44 12.69 -14.76 0.02
N SER A 45 13.73 -15.45 0.46
CA SER A 45 14.27 -16.64 -0.23
C SER A 45 13.26 -17.79 -0.30
N PHE A 46 12.49 -18.01 0.76
CA PHE A 46 11.41 -18.99 0.80
C PHE A 46 10.32 -18.64 -0.21
N MET A 47 9.81 -17.42 -0.17
CA MET A 47 8.74 -16.97 -1.08
C MET A 47 9.20 -16.95 -2.54
N ARG A 48 10.46 -16.63 -2.82
CA ARG A 48 11.04 -16.72 -4.17
C ARG A 48 10.97 -18.13 -4.76
N ARG A 49 11.03 -19.18 -3.91
CA ARG A 49 10.95 -20.59 -4.32
C ARG A 49 9.50 -21.10 -4.39
N ILE A 50 8.69 -20.78 -3.39
CA ILE A 50 7.33 -21.32 -3.25
C ILE A 50 6.30 -20.48 -4.03
N GLY A 51 6.49 -19.16 -4.08
CA GLY A 51 5.58 -18.23 -4.75
C GLY A 51 5.22 -18.62 -6.18
N PRO A 52 6.17 -19.05 -7.04
CA PRO A 52 5.86 -19.51 -8.39
C PRO A 52 4.86 -20.68 -8.47
N LEU A 53 4.68 -21.45 -7.39
CA LEU A 53 3.73 -22.56 -7.30
C LEU A 53 2.32 -22.09 -6.91
N LEU A 54 2.18 -20.86 -6.41
CA LEU A 54 0.92 -20.33 -5.96
C LEU A 54 0.05 -19.84 -7.13
N ARG A 55 -1.27 -19.86 -6.92
CA ARG A 55 -2.25 -19.39 -7.92
C ARG A 55 -2.01 -17.95 -8.35
N GLU A 56 -1.62 -17.10 -7.42
CA GLU A 56 -1.38 -15.66 -7.60
C GLU A 56 -0.22 -15.39 -8.58
N ASN A 57 0.70 -16.36 -8.75
CA ASN A 57 1.78 -16.26 -9.73
C ASN A 57 1.28 -16.10 -11.16
N ARG A 58 0.17 -16.79 -11.51
CA ARG A 58 -0.46 -16.66 -12.84
C ARG A 58 -1.04 -15.25 -13.05
N ILE A 59 -1.58 -14.64 -11.99
CA ILE A 59 -2.10 -13.27 -12.02
C ILE A 59 -0.95 -12.30 -12.22
N GLY A 60 0.13 -12.43 -11.43
CA GLY A 60 1.32 -11.59 -11.55
C GLY A 60 1.96 -11.67 -12.93
N ARG A 61 2.09 -12.88 -13.49
CA ARG A 61 2.61 -13.06 -14.85
C ARG A 61 1.73 -12.35 -15.89
N ALA A 62 0.42 -12.57 -15.84
CA ALA A 62 -0.51 -11.95 -16.79
C ALA A 62 -0.46 -10.41 -16.70
N ASN A 63 -0.39 -9.86 -15.48
CA ASN A 63 -0.26 -8.42 -15.27
C ASN A 63 1.07 -7.88 -15.83
N LEU A 64 2.19 -8.52 -15.52
CA LEU A 64 3.52 -8.11 -15.99
C LEU A 64 3.63 -8.18 -17.51
N THR A 65 3.18 -9.29 -18.14
CA THR A 65 3.17 -9.41 -19.61
C THR A 65 2.30 -8.33 -20.27
N ALA A 66 1.19 -7.96 -19.62
CA ALA A 66 0.31 -6.91 -20.13
C ALA A 66 0.90 -5.49 -19.96
N ALA A 67 1.68 -5.26 -18.89
CA ALA A 67 2.31 -3.98 -18.60
C ALA A 67 3.62 -3.75 -19.36
N PHE A 68 4.36 -4.81 -19.65
CA PHE A 68 5.66 -4.79 -20.32
C PHE A 68 5.67 -5.76 -21.51
N PRO A 69 4.91 -5.46 -22.59
CA PRO A 69 4.79 -6.36 -23.75
C PRO A 69 6.13 -6.53 -24.50
N GLU A 70 7.07 -5.60 -24.28
CA GLU A 70 8.43 -5.64 -24.85
C GLU A 70 9.36 -6.62 -24.16
N LYS A 71 9.02 -7.09 -22.94
CA LYS A 71 9.89 -7.96 -22.17
C LYS A 71 9.68 -9.44 -22.53
N SER A 72 10.78 -10.15 -22.61
CA SER A 72 10.79 -11.59 -22.82
C SER A 72 10.16 -12.35 -21.63
N PRO A 73 9.66 -13.59 -21.85
CA PRO A 73 9.15 -14.43 -20.76
C PRO A 73 10.17 -14.64 -19.62
N ALA A 74 11.47 -14.70 -19.92
CA ALA A 74 12.54 -14.90 -18.94
C ALA A 74 12.73 -13.65 -18.06
N GLU A 75 12.63 -12.43 -18.63
CA GLU A 75 12.66 -11.19 -17.88
C GLU A 75 11.43 -11.05 -16.97
N ILE A 76 10.23 -11.38 -17.49
CA ILE A 76 9.00 -11.43 -16.69
C ILE A 76 9.14 -12.38 -15.50
N ASP A 77 9.73 -13.57 -15.71
CA ASP A 77 9.99 -14.52 -14.62
C ASP A 77 10.98 -13.99 -13.59
N THR A 78 11.98 -13.27 -14.03
CA THR A 78 12.98 -12.65 -13.15
C THR A 78 12.32 -11.58 -12.27
N ILE A 79 11.52 -10.69 -12.86
CA ILE A 79 10.77 -9.68 -12.12
C ILE A 79 9.82 -10.37 -11.12
N LEU A 80 9.08 -11.39 -11.56
CA LEU A 80 8.08 -12.05 -10.72
C LEU A 80 8.71 -12.78 -9.52
N ARG A 81 9.91 -13.35 -9.68
CA ARG A 81 10.68 -13.91 -8.55
C ARG A 81 11.07 -12.80 -7.56
N GLY A 82 11.45 -11.61 -8.05
CA GLY A 82 11.71 -10.44 -7.22
C GLY A 82 10.46 -9.97 -6.47
N VAL A 83 9.28 -9.99 -7.11
CA VAL A 83 7.99 -9.72 -6.46
C VAL A 83 7.74 -10.67 -5.29
N TRP A 84 7.96 -11.96 -5.49
CA TRP A 84 7.80 -12.95 -4.42
C TRP A 84 8.82 -12.78 -3.30
N ASP A 85 10.07 -12.46 -3.63
CA ASP A 85 11.09 -12.12 -2.63
C ASP A 85 10.63 -10.92 -1.78
N ASN A 86 10.17 -9.84 -2.43
CA ASN A 86 9.69 -8.66 -1.74
C ASN A 86 8.48 -8.96 -0.83
N VAL A 87 7.52 -9.74 -1.30
CA VAL A 87 6.35 -10.17 -0.49
C VAL A 87 6.79 -10.92 0.77
N GLY A 88 7.75 -11.84 0.63
CA GLY A 88 8.30 -12.56 1.78
C GLY A 88 8.98 -11.62 2.78
N ARG A 89 9.80 -10.68 2.29
CA ARG A 89 10.47 -9.69 3.13
C ARG A 89 9.47 -8.81 3.86
N VAL A 90 8.49 -8.24 3.17
CA VAL A 90 7.44 -7.40 3.78
C VAL A 90 6.69 -8.14 4.88
N ALA A 91 6.35 -9.42 4.65
CA ALA A 91 5.67 -10.23 5.66
C ALA A 91 6.52 -10.43 6.93
N ALA A 92 7.84 -10.64 6.79
CA ALA A 92 8.76 -10.75 7.90
C ALA A 92 8.98 -9.40 8.61
N GLU A 93 9.21 -8.35 7.84
CA GLU A 93 9.42 -6.98 8.31
C GLU A 93 8.20 -6.44 9.05
N PHE A 94 6.98 -6.83 8.66
CA PHE A 94 5.76 -6.44 9.37
C PHE A 94 5.77 -6.88 10.85
N ALA A 95 6.40 -8.02 11.16
CA ALA A 95 6.55 -8.48 12.53
C ALA A 95 7.52 -7.62 13.37
N HIS A 96 8.35 -6.82 12.71
CA HIS A 96 9.45 -6.04 13.30
C HIS A 96 9.34 -4.54 13.00
N LEU A 97 8.15 -4.00 12.71
CA LEU A 97 7.98 -2.59 12.35
C LEU A 97 8.56 -1.61 13.37
N ASP A 98 8.50 -1.99 14.65
CA ASP A 98 9.06 -1.25 15.78
C ASP A 98 10.60 -1.17 15.77
N HIS A 99 11.28 -2.04 15.01
CA HIS A 99 12.74 -2.09 14.89
C HIS A 99 13.26 -1.58 13.53
N LEU A 100 12.36 -1.23 12.61
CA LEU A 100 12.75 -0.80 11.26
C LEU A 100 12.81 0.71 11.12
N SER A 101 12.14 1.47 11.99
CA SER A 101 12.09 2.92 11.91
C SER A 101 13.20 3.55 12.71
N ASP A 102 14.23 3.96 11.97
CA ASP A 102 15.32 4.82 12.46
C ASP A 102 15.40 6.12 11.64
N PHE A 103 14.30 6.50 10.99
CA PHE A 103 14.21 7.72 10.19
C PHE A 103 14.26 8.95 11.10
N ASP A 104 15.29 9.78 10.91
CA ASP A 104 15.50 11.04 11.63
C ASP A 104 15.71 12.18 10.60
N PRO A 105 14.65 12.92 10.25
CA PRO A 105 14.75 13.99 9.25
C PRO A 105 15.52 15.22 9.77
N TRP A 106 15.75 15.34 11.07
CA TRP A 106 16.51 16.45 11.68
C TRP A 106 18.02 16.19 11.66
N HIS A 107 18.45 14.92 11.55
CA HIS A 107 19.84 14.51 11.50
C HIS A 107 20.11 13.55 10.34
N PRO A 108 19.87 13.98 9.08
CA PRO A 108 19.97 13.11 7.90
C PRO A 108 21.38 12.61 7.60
N GLU A 109 22.40 13.22 8.24
CA GLU A 109 23.80 12.80 8.15
C GLU A 109 24.12 11.54 8.97
N ARG A 110 23.24 11.15 9.90
CA ARG A 110 23.44 9.94 10.69
C ARG A 110 23.18 8.69 9.88
N PRO A 111 24.04 7.66 10.02
CA PRO A 111 23.77 6.38 9.39
C PRO A 111 22.42 5.81 9.88
N ALA A 112 21.51 5.58 8.95
CA ALA A 112 20.20 5.04 9.23
C ALA A 112 19.85 3.94 8.21
N ARG A 113 18.92 3.07 8.57
CA ARG A 113 18.32 2.08 7.67
C ARG A 113 17.44 2.77 6.62
N ILE A 114 16.76 3.84 7.04
CA ILE A 114 15.88 4.63 6.18
C ILE A 114 16.54 5.96 5.89
N GLU A 115 16.93 6.17 4.64
CA GLU A 115 17.42 7.44 4.11
C GLU A 115 16.34 8.16 3.30
N ALA A 116 16.47 9.47 3.11
CA ALA A 116 15.61 10.23 2.20
C ALA A 116 16.42 11.33 1.49
N PRO A 117 16.03 11.72 0.25
CA PRO A 117 16.63 12.86 -0.42
C PRO A 117 16.42 14.16 0.37
N ALA A 118 17.41 15.04 0.39
CA ALA A 118 17.35 16.30 1.14
C ALA A 118 16.14 17.18 0.76
N ALA A 119 15.74 17.18 -0.52
CA ALA A 119 14.56 17.90 -0.98
C ALA A 119 13.27 17.34 -0.39
N ASP A 120 13.19 16.01 -0.25
CA ASP A 120 12.02 15.31 0.29
C ASP A 120 11.93 15.49 1.81
N ILE A 121 13.09 15.48 2.51
CA ILE A 121 13.18 15.82 3.94
C ILE A 121 12.65 17.25 4.17
N LYS A 122 13.13 18.22 3.39
CA LYS A 122 12.66 19.62 3.49
C LYS A 122 11.15 19.72 3.29
N ARG A 123 10.61 18.98 2.32
CA ARG A 123 9.16 18.96 2.03
C ARG A 123 8.38 18.31 3.17
N PHE A 124 8.89 17.20 3.69
CA PHE A 124 8.28 16.50 4.83
C PHE A 124 8.21 17.40 6.07
N LEU A 125 9.32 18.07 6.42
CA LEU A 125 9.37 18.99 7.55
C LEU A 125 8.43 20.18 7.31
N GLY A 126 8.39 20.74 6.10
CA GLY A 126 7.45 21.81 5.74
C GLY A 126 5.99 21.41 5.94
N MET A 127 5.61 20.17 5.56
CA MET A 127 4.26 19.64 5.80
C MET A 127 3.93 19.47 7.29
N MET A 128 4.93 19.17 8.12
CA MET A 128 4.72 19.07 9.58
C MET A 128 4.49 20.43 10.23
N GLU A 129 5.12 21.48 9.70
CA GLU A 129 5.16 22.82 10.31
C GLU A 129 4.03 23.72 9.82
N ASP A 130 3.42 23.46 8.67
CA ASP A 130 2.42 24.34 8.07
C ASP A 130 1.04 24.29 8.74
N GLY A 131 0.83 23.33 9.65
CA GLY A 131 -0.42 23.15 10.42
C GLY A 131 -1.63 22.77 9.58
N LYS A 132 -1.44 22.35 8.32
CA LYS A 132 -2.51 22.00 7.39
C LYS A 132 -2.62 20.50 7.22
N PRO A 133 -3.84 19.95 7.06
CA PRO A 133 -4.01 18.55 6.68
C PRO A 133 -3.53 18.32 5.23
N ALA A 134 -3.05 17.12 4.94
CA ALA A 134 -2.70 16.71 3.59
C ALA A 134 -3.23 15.31 3.29
N LEU A 135 -3.49 15.05 2.02
CA LEU A 135 -3.80 13.72 1.50
C LEU A 135 -2.53 13.09 0.93
N VAL A 136 -2.14 11.96 1.49
CA VAL A 136 -0.91 11.26 1.09
C VAL A 136 -1.28 9.92 0.48
N PHE A 137 -0.98 9.75 -0.81
CA PHE A 137 -1.19 8.45 -1.46
C PHE A 137 0.11 7.64 -1.50
N GLY A 138 -0.07 6.33 -1.44
CA GLY A 138 0.98 5.35 -1.69
C GLY A 138 0.48 4.22 -2.57
N ALA A 139 1.35 3.25 -2.81
CA ALA A 139 1.08 2.02 -3.52
C ALA A 139 1.58 0.82 -2.72
N HIS A 140 1.11 -0.40 -3.05
CA HIS A 140 1.66 -1.63 -2.48
C HIS A 140 3.07 -1.90 -3.07
N TYR A 141 4.02 -1.04 -2.71
CA TYR A 141 5.36 -0.95 -3.27
C TYR A 141 6.41 -1.11 -2.17
N ALA A 142 7.43 -1.93 -2.41
CA ALA A 142 8.47 -2.31 -1.45
C ALA A 142 7.86 -2.68 -0.08
N ASN A 143 8.24 -1.97 0.99
CA ASN A 143 7.55 -2.06 2.28
C ASN A 143 6.63 -0.85 2.47
N TRP A 144 5.41 -0.99 2.00
CA TRP A 144 4.37 0.06 2.03
C TRP A 144 3.88 0.47 3.43
N GLU A 145 4.31 -0.21 4.49
CA GLU A 145 4.00 0.17 5.86
C GLU A 145 4.93 1.30 6.35
N LEU A 146 6.18 1.33 5.88
CA LEU A 146 7.22 2.24 6.37
C LEU A 146 6.90 3.73 6.21
N PRO A 147 6.25 4.23 5.16
CA PRO A 147 5.91 5.66 5.10
C PRO A 147 5.10 6.15 6.30
N ALA A 148 4.09 5.36 6.72
CA ALA A 148 3.28 5.69 7.89
C ALA A 148 4.06 5.51 9.20
N VAL A 149 4.96 4.54 9.26
CA VAL A 149 5.85 4.32 10.41
C VAL A 149 6.82 5.49 10.57
N CYS A 150 7.43 5.98 9.50
CA CYS A 150 8.30 7.15 9.51
C CYS A 150 7.56 8.41 9.98
N ALA A 151 6.34 8.64 9.46
CA ALA A 151 5.53 9.77 9.87
C ALA A 151 5.20 9.72 11.37
N ALA A 152 4.77 8.57 11.88
CA ALA A 152 4.46 8.38 13.29
C ALA A 152 5.70 8.53 14.20
N ALA A 153 6.87 8.04 13.77
CA ALA A 153 8.13 8.19 14.49
C ALA A 153 8.54 9.68 14.64
N CYS A 154 8.11 10.52 13.69
CA CYS A 154 8.30 11.97 13.73
C CYS A 154 7.14 12.71 14.41
N ASN A 155 6.23 12.02 15.10
CA ASN A 155 5.04 12.57 15.76
C ASN A 155 4.09 13.34 14.82
N VAL A 156 4.06 12.99 13.54
CA VAL A 156 3.07 13.56 12.61
C VAL A 156 1.70 12.96 12.92
N ASP A 157 0.69 13.82 13.12
CA ASP A 157 -0.69 13.32 13.32
C ASP A 157 -1.21 12.77 11.98
N THR A 158 -1.21 11.45 11.88
CA THR A 158 -1.61 10.72 10.69
C THR A 158 -2.75 9.76 10.97
N ALA A 159 -3.64 9.62 10.00
CA ALA A 159 -4.66 8.57 9.98
C ALA A 159 -4.53 7.75 8.69
N VAL A 160 -4.33 6.44 8.83
CA VAL A 160 -4.12 5.52 7.71
C VAL A 160 -5.39 4.73 7.42
N LEU A 161 -5.83 4.79 6.16
CA LEU A 161 -6.98 4.01 5.70
C LEU A 161 -6.56 2.56 5.42
N TYR A 162 -7.23 1.59 6.06
CA TYR A 162 -6.91 0.18 5.87
C TYR A 162 -8.15 -0.70 5.70
N ARG A 163 -8.00 -1.82 5.01
CA ARG A 163 -9.03 -2.85 4.90
C ARG A 163 -8.85 -3.90 5.99
N ARG A 164 -9.91 -4.21 6.73
CA ARG A 164 -9.87 -5.27 7.75
C ARG A 164 -9.69 -6.65 7.12
N PRO A 165 -8.76 -7.47 7.63
CA PRO A 165 -8.68 -8.88 7.28
C PRO A 165 -9.93 -9.66 7.67
N ASN A 166 -10.18 -10.75 6.94
CA ASN A 166 -11.35 -11.59 7.21
C ASN A 166 -11.22 -12.47 8.47
N ILE A 167 -10.00 -12.69 8.98
CA ILE A 167 -9.72 -13.51 10.17
C ILE A 167 -9.56 -12.56 11.36
N ARG A 168 -10.52 -12.62 12.30
CA ARG A 168 -10.60 -11.69 13.44
C ARG A 168 -9.32 -11.64 14.30
N ALA A 169 -8.66 -12.77 14.52
CA ALA A 169 -7.41 -12.81 15.30
C ALA A 169 -6.29 -12.05 14.58
N ILE A 170 -6.15 -12.24 13.26
CA ILE A 170 -5.20 -11.53 12.42
C ILE A 170 -5.56 -10.04 12.37
N ASP A 171 -6.84 -9.69 12.21
CA ASP A 171 -7.31 -8.30 12.22
C ASP A 171 -6.91 -7.60 13.52
N LYS A 172 -7.16 -8.23 14.68
CA LYS A 172 -6.80 -7.67 15.98
C LYS A 172 -5.28 -7.47 16.10
N TRP A 173 -4.49 -8.45 15.71
CA TRP A 173 -3.03 -8.37 15.77
C TRP A 173 -2.49 -7.27 14.84
N LEU A 174 -2.92 -7.25 13.57
CA LEU A 174 -2.55 -6.22 12.60
C LEU A 174 -2.95 -4.82 13.09
N HIS A 175 -4.16 -4.67 13.60
CA HIS A 175 -4.64 -3.41 14.15
C HIS A 175 -3.75 -2.94 15.31
N THR A 176 -3.46 -3.83 16.27
CA THR A 176 -2.60 -3.49 17.41
C THR A 176 -1.19 -3.09 16.96
N THR A 177 -0.58 -3.87 16.06
CA THR A 177 0.76 -3.59 15.53
C THR A 177 0.82 -2.26 14.78
N ARG A 178 -0.18 -2.00 13.91
CA ARG A 178 -0.23 -0.73 13.17
C ARG A 178 -0.51 0.47 14.06
N THR A 179 -1.47 0.37 14.99
CA THR A 179 -1.76 1.47 15.91
C THR A 179 -0.55 1.84 16.77
N ALA A 180 0.25 0.85 17.16
CA ALA A 180 1.47 1.10 17.93
C ALA A 180 2.58 1.81 17.12
N ASN A 181 2.57 1.70 15.78
CA ASN A 181 3.69 2.13 14.93
C ASN A 181 3.33 3.17 13.86
N MET A 182 2.03 3.43 13.57
CA MET A 182 1.62 4.24 12.42
C MET A 182 0.58 5.32 12.75
N GLY A 183 0.29 5.57 14.02
CA GLY A 183 -0.73 6.52 14.42
C GLY A 183 -2.16 6.00 14.32
N LYS A 184 -3.12 6.83 13.94
CA LYS A 184 -4.56 6.48 13.90
C LYS A 184 -4.87 5.57 12.70
N LEU A 185 -5.78 4.62 12.88
CA LEU A 185 -6.24 3.73 11.82
C LEU A 185 -7.73 3.92 11.55
N ILE A 186 -8.06 4.15 10.27
CA ILE A 186 -9.45 4.22 9.81
C ILE A 186 -9.74 2.98 8.96
N SER A 187 -10.65 2.12 9.45
CA SER A 187 -11.05 0.95 8.66
C SER A 187 -12.00 1.33 7.54
N THR A 188 -11.81 0.74 6.35
CA THR A 188 -12.77 0.90 5.25
C THR A 188 -14.14 0.38 5.66
N GLY A 189 -15.19 1.20 5.52
CA GLY A 189 -16.56 0.91 5.92
C GLY A 189 -17.47 2.07 5.55
N LEU A 190 -18.75 1.98 5.90
CA LEU A 190 -19.73 3.03 5.64
C LEU A 190 -19.44 4.32 6.43
N ASP A 191 -18.80 4.19 7.58
CA ASP A 191 -18.40 5.25 8.49
C ASP A 191 -17.02 5.87 8.14
N ALA A 192 -16.26 5.25 7.24
CA ALA A 192 -14.93 5.73 6.88
C ALA A 192 -14.91 7.18 6.36
N PRO A 193 -15.82 7.62 5.47
CA PRO A 193 -15.82 9.01 5.01
C PRO A 193 -15.98 10.03 6.14
N VAL A 194 -16.84 9.74 7.11
CA VAL A 194 -17.05 10.64 8.27
C VAL A 194 -15.79 10.72 9.13
N LYS A 195 -15.19 9.58 9.46
CA LYS A 195 -13.95 9.55 10.25
C LYS A 195 -12.76 10.21 9.56
N ILE A 196 -12.70 10.14 8.23
CA ILE A 196 -11.68 10.83 7.44
C ILE A 196 -11.92 12.34 7.51
N ALA A 197 -13.18 12.78 7.34
CA ALA A 197 -13.55 14.18 7.45
C ALA A 197 -13.17 14.76 8.82
N GLU A 198 -13.56 14.09 9.90
CA GLU A 198 -13.21 14.46 11.27
C GLU A 198 -11.69 14.55 11.49
N ALA A 199 -10.92 13.64 10.92
CA ALA A 199 -9.46 13.64 11.03
C ALA A 199 -8.84 14.82 10.25
N LEU A 200 -9.32 15.10 9.03
CA LEU A 200 -8.86 16.25 8.22
C LEU A 200 -9.22 17.58 8.90
N GLU A 201 -10.43 17.71 9.44
CA GLU A 201 -10.87 18.90 10.19
C GLU A 201 -10.03 19.13 11.46
N ALA A 202 -9.54 18.04 12.05
CA ALA A 202 -8.61 18.09 13.19
C ALA A 202 -7.16 18.38 12.79
N GLY A 203 -6.85 18.56 11.49
CA GLY A 203 -5.51 18.85 10.98
C GLY A 203 -4.66 17.62 10.69
N ALA A 204 -5.19 16.38 10.82
CA ALA A 204 -4.43 15.18 10.58
C ALA A 204 -4.19 14.92 9.08
N HIS A 205 -3.03 14.36 8.74
CA HIS A 205 -2.73 13.89 7.40
C HIS A 205 -3.38 12.52 7.16
N ILE A 206 -3.95 12.31 5.97
CA ILE A 206 -4.61 11.04 5.61
C ILE A 206 -3.76 10.26 4.63
N GLY A 207 -3.27 9.08 5.09
CA GLY A 207 -2.54 8.12 4.26
C GLY A 207 -3.44 7.05 3.67
N MET A 208 -3.31 6.76 2.35
CA MET A 208 -4.04 5.67 1.72
C MET A 208 -3.31 5.06 0.53
N LEU A 209 -3.41 3.73 0.37
CA LEU A 209 -2.95 3.02 -0.81
C LEU A 209 -4.05 3.05 -1.88
N VAL A 210 -3.72 3.51 -3.10
CA VAL A 210 -4.71 3.81 -4.16
C VAL A 210 -4.53 2.98 -5.43
N ASP A 211 -3.56 2.08 -5.47
CA ASP A 211 -3.09 1.35 -6.65
C ASP A 211 -3.89 0.11 -7.04
N GLN A 212 -4.84 -0.33 -6.20
CA GLN A 212 -5.64 -1.52 -6.50
C GLN A 212 -6.87 -1.18 -7.35
N TYR A 213 -7.36 -2.20 -8.08
CA TYR A 213 -8.61 -2.11 -8.83
C TYR A 213 -9.81 -1.87 -7.91
N TYR A 214 -10.63 -0.89 -8.28
CA TYR A 214 -11.87 -0.60 -7.57
C TYR A 214 -13.09 -0.64 -8.50
N VAL A 215 -14.01 -1.60 -8.30
CA VAL A 215 -15.15 -1.87 -9.20
C VAL A 215 -16.00 -0.63 -9.48
N ARG A 216 -16.24 0.21 -8.46
CA ARG A 216 -17.02 1.45 -8.54
C ARG A 216 -16.12 2.67 -8.75
N GLY A 217 -14.93 2.44 -9.33
CA GLY A 217 -13.92 3.47 -9.56
C GLY A 217 -14.19 4.30 -10.81
N VAL A 218 -13.35 5.33 -10.95
CA VAL A 218 -13.26 6.12 -12.19
C VAL A 218 -12.33 5.42 -13.17
N ASP A 219 -12.61 5.62 -14.46
CA ASP A 219 -11.77 5.08 -15.53
C ASP A 219 -10.44 5.83 -15.58
N VAL A 220 -9.35 5.08 -15.68
CA VAL A 220 -7.99 5.58 -15.84
C VAL A 220 -7.22 4.67 -16.80
N THR A 221 -6.16 5.22 -17.37
CA THR A 221 -5.16 4.46 -18.13
C THR A 221 -3.98 4.15 -17.21
N PHE A 222 -3.54 2.89 -17.20
CA PHE A 222 -2.41 2.44 -16.41
C PHE A 222 -1.63 1.41 -17.23
N PHE A 223 -0.36 1.67 -17.48
CA PHE A 223 0.47 0.94 -18.46
C PHE A 223 -0.20 0.84 -19.85
N GLY A 224 -0.75 1.97 -20.34
CA GLY A 224 -1.43 2.04 -21.62
C GLY A 224 -2.77 1.28 -21.71
N ARG A 225 -3.28 0.73 -20.60
CA ARG A 225 -4.50 -0.10 -20.56
C ARG A 225 -5.56 0.51 -19.66
N ARG A 226 -6.82 0.46 -20.12
CA ARG A 226 -7.95 0.94 -19.28
C ARG A 226 -8.12 0.08 -18.04
N THR A 227 -8.43 0.75 -16.95
CA THR A 227 -8.74 0.13 -15.66
C THR A 227 -9.49 1.13 -14.79
N LYS A 228 -9.81 0.75 -13.54
CA LYS A 228 -10.52 1.62 -12.60
C LYS A 228 -9.68 1.90 -11.37
N ALA A 229 -9.71 3.17 -10.93
CA ALA A 229 -9.08 3.62 -9.70
C ALA A 229 -10.12 4.08 -8.67
N ASN A 230 -9.82 3.92 -7.38
CA ASN A 230 -10.69 4.41 -6.31
C ASN A 230 -10.67 5.95 -6.28
N PRO A 231 -11.83 6.61 -6.49
CA PRO A 231 -11.89 8.07 -6.55
C PRO A 231 -11.83 8.77 -5.19
N LEU A 232 -11.72 8.03 -4.09
CA LEU A 232 -11.88 8.59 -2.73
C LEU A 232 -10.91 9.74 -2.46
N LEU A 233 -9.63 9.58 -2.80
CA LEU A 233 -8.62 10.60 -2.56
C LEU A 233 -8.94 11.90 -3.30
N ALA A 234 -9.25 11.84 -4.60
CA ALA A 234 -9.60 13.02 -5.38
C ALA A 234 -10.93 13.66 -4.93
N ARG A 235 -11.88 12.86 -4.43
CA ARG A 235 -13.12 13.37 -3.82
C ARG A 235 -12.85 14.13 -2.52
N LEU A 236 -11.96 13.61 -1.68
CA LEU A 236 -11.54 14.29 -0.45
C LEU A 236 -10.82 15.60 -0.77
N ALA A 237 -9.87 15.58 -1.72
CA ALA A 237 -9.20 16.80 -2.17
C ALA A 237 -10.17 17.84 -2.68
N ARG A 238 -11.18 17.44 -3.47
CA ARG A 238 -12.24 18.35 -3.97
C ARG A 238 -13.09 18.95 -2.87
N HIS A 239 -13.30 18.23 -1.77
CA HIS A 239 -14.15 18.68 -0.66
C HIS A 239 -13.40 19.56 0.34
N PHE A 240 -12.16 19.20 0.68
CA PHE A 240 -11.37 19.84 1.73
C PHE A 240 -10.33 20.83 1.18
N ASP A 241 -10.13 20.86 -0.14
CA ASP A 241 -9.11 21.70 -0.84
C ASP A 241 -7.72 21.59 -0.20
N CYS A 242 -7.35 20.39 0.26
CA CYS A 242 -6.07 20.13 0.88
C CYS A 242 -5.04 19.57 -0.11
N PRO A 243 -3.72 19.81 0.12
CA PRO A 243 -2.65 19.37 -0.76
C PRO A 243 -2.61 17.85 -0.90
N ILE A 244 -2.15 17.37 -2.05
CA ILE A 244 -1.99 15.95 -2.37
C ILE A 244 -0.51 15.67 -2.56
N HIS A 245 0.03 14.68 -1.86
CA HIS A 245 1.40 14.20 -2.04
C HIS A 245 1.41 12.68 -2.26
N GLY A 246 2.41 12.20 -2.99
CA GLY A 246 2.69 10.78 -3.12
C GLY A 246 3.88 10.39 -2.25
N THR A 247 3.80 9.24 -1.60
CA THR A 247 4.94 8.68 -0.86
C THR A 247 5.19 7.24 -1.23
N ARG A 248 6.47 6.89 -1.33
CA ARG A 248 6.92 5.49 -1.46
C ARG A 248 8.18 5.25 -0.64
N VAL A 249 8.46 4.00 -0.40
CA VAL A 249 9.76 3.55 0.09
C VAL A 249 10.36 2.63 -0.95
N VAL A 250 11.58 2.88 -1.39
CA VAL A 250 12.34 2.02 -2.30
C VAL A 250 13.23 1.11 -1.47
N ARG A 251 13.17 -0.19 -1.68
CA ARG A 251 14.09 -1.15 -1.05
C ARG A 251 15.45 -1.07 -1.72
N LEU A 252 16.47 -0.87 -0.91
CA LEU A 252 17.87 -0.82 -1.31
C LEU A 252 18.61 -2.10 -0.86
N PRO A 253 19.82 -2.36 -1.36
CA PRO A 253 20.71 -3.41 -0.85
C PRO A 253 20.97 -3.25 0.66
N ASN A 254 21.38 -4.36 1.31
CA ASN A 254 21.76 -4.39 2.72
C ASN A 254 20.67 -3.93 3.69
N HIS A 255 19.43 -4.33 3.42
CA HIS A 255 18.26 -4.04 4.27
C HIS A 255 17.99 -2.55 4.52
N ARG A 256 18.47 -1.70 3.62
CA ARG A 256 18.21 -0.26 3.66
C ARG A 256 16.99 0.09 2.81
N PHE A 257 16.47 1.28 3.08
CA PHE A 257 15.33 1.83 2.36
C PHE A 257 15.58 3.30 2.03
N ARG A 258 15.00 3.77 0.93
CA ARG A 258 14.94 5.19 0.61
C ARG A 258 13.48 5.63 0.62
N ALA A 259 13.12 6.50 1.58
CA ALA A 259 11.81 7.13 1.66
C ALA A 259 11.78 8.34 0.70
N GLU A 260 10.72 8.42 -0.09
CA GLU A 260 10.53 9.49 -1.06
C GLU A 260 9.13 10.11 -0.88
N LEU A 261 9.08 11.45 -1.02
CA LEU A 261 7.86 12.24 -0.95
C LEU A 261 7.81 13.16 -2.18
N THR A 262 6.76 13.02 -3.00
CA THR A 262 6.62 13.85 -4.21
C THR A 262 6.43 15.33 -3.87
N GLU A 263 6.66 16.19 -4.84
CA GLU A 263 6.08 17.53 -4.81
C GLU A 263 4.55 17.44 -4.72
N GLU A 264 3.93 18.55 -4.37
CA GLU A 264 2.47 18.62 -4.36
C GLU A 264 1.93 18.31 -5.76
N ILE A 265 1.04 17.34 -5.82
CA ILE A 265 0.33 17.00 -7.05
C ILE A 265 -0.72 18.07 -7.33
N ARG A 266 -0.53 18.82 -8.39
CA ARG A 266 -1.52 19.79 -8.86
C ARG A 266 -2.71 19.04 -9.46
N PRO A 267 -3.89 19.12 -8.83
CA PRO A 267 -5.06 18.41 -9.35
C PRO A 267 -5.55 19.03 -10.66
N VAL A 268 -6.11 18.19 -11.54
CA VAL A 268 -6.83 18.71 -12.71
C VAL A 268 -8.10 19.42 -12.23
N ARG A 269 -8.42 20.56 -12.85
CA ARG A 269 -9.65 21.29 -12.55
C ARG A 269 -10.55 21.33 -13.78
N ASP A 270 -11.87 21.27 -13.55
CA ASP A 270 -12.90 21.42 -14.59
C ASP A 270 -13.10 22.91 -14.96
N ALA A 271 -14.00 23.15 -15.91
CA ALA A 271 -14.30 24.52 -16.38
C ALA A 271 -14.83 25.45 -15.27
N GLU A 272 -15.45 24.88 -14.26
CA GLU A 272 -15.95 25.59 -13.07
C GLU A 272 -14.88 25.76 -11.99
N GLY A 273 -13.62 25.37 -12.25
CA GLY A 273 -12.49 25.47 -11.33
C GLY A 273 -12.47 24.39 -10.23
N LYS A 274 -13.42 23.45 -10.22
CA LYS A 274 -13.46 22.35 -9.26
C LYS A 274 -12.50 21.23 -9.67
N ILE A 275 -11.94 20.52 -8.69
CA ILE A 275 -11.07 19.37 -8.97
C ILE A 275 -11.81 18.32 -9.80
N ASP A 276 -11.31 18.02 -11.00
CA ASP A 276 -11.74 16.85 -11.80
C ASP A 276 -11.21 15.56 -11.17
N ILE A 277 -12.14 14.72 -10.72
CA ILE A 277 -11.81 13.49 -9.98
C ILE A 277 -11.10 12.49 -10.89
N ALA A 278 -11.56 12.30 -12.13
CA ALA A 278 -10.98 11.32 -13.04
C ALA A 278 -9.58 11.77 -13.51
N GLY A 279 -9.44 13.03 -13.92
CA GLY A 279 -8.17 13.60 -14.34
C GLY A 279 -7.13 13.61 -13.21
N THR A 280 -7.53 13.94 -11.98
CA THR A 280 -6.64 13.90 -10.81
C THR A 280 -6.20 12.48 -10.50
N MET A 281 -7.12 11.50 -10.53
CA MET A 281 -6.75 10.09 -10.34
C MET A 281 -5.85 9.58 -11.48
N GLN A 282 -5.99 10.09 -12.70
CA GLN A 282 -5.08 9.77 -13.81
C GLN A 282 -3.65 10.24 -13.52
N ILE A 283 -3.48 11.47 -13.01
CA ILE A 283 -2.14 11.97 -12.62
C ILE A 283 -1.53 11.06 -11.54
N ILE A 284 -2.28 10.74 -10.50
CA ILE A 284 -1.83 9.86 -9.40
C ILE A 284 -1.41 8.49 -9.94
N MET A 285 -2.20 7.90 -10.84
CA MET A 285 -1.87 6.60 -11.46
C MET A 285 -0.61 6.70 -12.32
N SER A 286 -0.39 7.81 -13.02
CA SER A 286 0.82 8.03 -13.82
C SER A 286 2.07 8.14 -12.94
N VAL A 287 1.98 8.78 -11.78
CA VAL A 287 3.08 8.81 -10.78
C VAL A 287 3.42 7.41 -10.30
N ILE A 288 2.39 6.64 -9.91
CA ILE A 288 2.59 5.25 -9.45
C ILE A 288 3.16 4.37 -10.57
N GLU A 289 2.70 4.54 -11.81
CA GLU A 289 3.27 3.83 -12.98
C GLU A 289 4.75 4.15 -13.15
N GLY A 290 5.16 5.41 -13.01
CA GLY A 290 6.56 5.83 -13.02
C GLY A 290 7.38 5.08 -11.98
N TRP A 291 6.91 5.03 -10.74
CA TRP A 291 7.57 4.30 -9.66
C TRP A 291 7.76 2.81 -9.97
N ILE A 292 6.72 2.17 -10.53
CA ILE A 292 6.76 0.75 -10.86
C ILE A 292 7.72 0.46 -12.02
N ARG A 293 7.83 1.38 -12.99
CA ARG A 293 8.76 1.23 -14.12
C ARG A 293 10.22 1.26 -13.68
N GLU A 294 10.54 2.01 -12.62
CA GLU A 294 11.90 2.06 -12.07
C GLU A 294 12.33 0.74 -11.41
N HIS A 295 11.44 0.12 -10.60
CA HIS A 295 11.70 -1.13 -9.88
C HIS A 295 10.47 -2.03 -9.92
N PRO A 296 10.17 -2.66 -11.05
CA PRO A 296 8.95 -3.44 -11.22
C PRO A 296 8.84 -4.62 -10.26
N GLU A 297 9.95 -5.18 -9.78
CA GLU A 297 9.98 -6.28 -8.82
C GLU A 297 9.52 -5.86 -7.41
N GLN A 298 9.40 -4.56 -7.12
CA GLN A 298 9.01 -4.07 -5.81
C GLN A 298 7.51 -3.79 -5.68
N TRP A 299 6.73 -3.82 -6.76
CA TRP A 299 5.28 -3.64 -6.69
C TRP A 299 4.53 -4.97 -6.57
N LEU A 300 3.35 -4.92 -5.91
CA LEU A 300 2.52 -6.10 -5.67
C LEU A 300 1.67 -6.47 -6.91
N TRP A 301 2.27 -7.17 -7.87
CA TRP A 301 1.61 -7.64 -9.10
C TRP A 301 0.57 -8.73 -8.89
N LEU A 302 0.43 -9.28 -7.70
CA LEU A 302 -0.30 -10.53 -7.41
C LEU A 302 -1.82 -10.34 -7.26
N HIS A 303 -2.36 -9.17 -7.56
CA HIS A 303 -3.80 -8.89 -7.61
C HIS A 303 -4.25 -8.55 -9.04
N ARG A 304 -5.53 -8.78 -9.36
CA ARG A 304 -6.06 -8.48 -10.68
C ARG A 304 -6.21 -6.98 -10.88
N ARG A 305 -5.27 -6.34 -11.57
CA ARG A 305 -5.27 -4.91 -11.84
C ARG A 305 -6.14 -4.54 -13.04
N TRP A 306 -6.17 -5.39 -14.05
CA TRP A 306 -7.02 -5.22 -15.24
C TRP A 306 -8.04 -6.33 -15.32
N ARG A 307 -9.26 -5.99 -15.74
CA ARG A 307 -10.35 -6.94 -15.94
C ARG A 307 -10.76 -7.00 -17.41
N PRO A 308 -11.16 -8.17 -17.92
CA PRO A 308 -11.57 -8.31 -19.32
C PRO A 308 -12.69 -7.34 -19.73
N GLU A 309 -13.66 -7.11 -18.85
CA GLU A 309 -14.79 -6.21 -19.08
C GLU A 309 -14.36 -4.76 -19.33
N ASP A 310 -13.28 -4.29 -18.72
CA ASP A 310 -12.78 -2.93 -18.91
C ASP A 310 -12.06 -2.77 -20.27
N GLN A 311 -11.57 -3.86 -20.86
CA GLN A 311 -10.87 -3.84 -22.16
C GLN A 311 -11.83 -3.91 -23.35
N GLN A 312 -13.01 -4.52 -23.20
CA GLN A 312 -13.97 -4.71 -24.28
C GLN A 312 -14.74 -3.43 -24.67
N GLN A 313 -14.82 -2.45 -23.79
CA GLN A 313 -15.51 -1.18 -24.07
C GLN A 313 -14.83 -0.29 -25.13
N VAL A 314 -13.62 -0.64 -25.56
CA VAL A 314 -12.88 0.10 -26.61
C VAL A 314 -13.26 -0.37 -28.01
N SER A 315 -13.58 -1.66 -28.21
CA SER A 315 -13.89 -2.25 -29.50
C SER A 315 -15.35 -2.04 -29.97
N GLY A 316 -16.21 -1.52 -29.12
CA GLY A 316 -17.63 -1.30 -29.42
C GLY A 316 -18.06 0.15 -29.73
N ARG A 317 -17.07 1.08 -29.88
CA ARG A 317 -17.27 2.50 -30.20
C ARG A 317 -16.45 2.94 -31.41
N SER A 318 -16.34 2.09 -32.42
CA SER A 318 -15.85 2.46 -33.76
C SER A 318 -16.99 2.51 -34.75
#